data_5e658a7d726a53b3e473ea1bef83efce
#
_entry.id   5e658a7d726a53b3e473ea1bef83efce
#
_cell.length_a   1.000
_cell.length_b   1.000
_cell.length_c   1.000
_cell.angle_alpha   90.00
_cell.angle_beta   90.00
_cell.angle_gamma   90.00
#
_symmetry.space_group_name_H-M   'P 1'
#
loop_
_entity.id
_entity.type
_entity.pdbx_description
1 polymer ?
#
loop_
_entity_poly.entity_id
_entity_poly.type
_entity_poly.pdbx_seq_one_letter_code
_entity_poly.pdbx_strand_id
1 'polypeptide(L)'
;DESVEMTQEIKDLISSLESKGSSSLIYLAIAKKLAGIISIYDPLKPEAKEVVQELRDIGFDKVIMLTGDSPNCAKAIAKQLNLDDFRAGVLPEDKASYIESLKKEGNTVVMVGDGINDTPALSMADVSISLQDSSDIARELADITLVSNSLNDIVALRMISEGLFKRIHSQYRLIVGLNTSFIVLGALGLLTPQ
;
A
#
# COMPACT_ATOMS: atom_id res chain seq x y z
N ASP A 1 -0.91 33.01 -6.65
CA ASP A 1 0.52 33.25 -6.39
C ASP A 1 0.79 34.75 -6.22
N GLU A 2 0.32 35.28 -5.12
CA GLU A 2 0.73 36.61 -4.71
C GLU A 2 1.91 36.43 -3.75
N SER A 3 3.05 37.10 -4.04
CA SER A 3 4.25 37.09 -3.23
C SER A 3 3.93 37.66 -1.83
N VAL A 4 3.74 36.76 -0.87
CA VAL A 4 3.64 37.10 0.55
C VAL A 4 5.06 37.17 1.12
N GLU A 5 5.40 38.25 1.81
CA GLU A 5 6.70 38.37 2.47
C GLU A 5 6.79 37.33 3.60
N MET A 6 7.72 36.40 3.43
CA MET A 6 8.03 35.37 4.43
C MET A 6 9.22 35.79 5.27
N THR A 7 8.98 36.22 6.49
CA THR A 7 10.07 36.51 7.44
C THR A 7 10.77 35.19 7.88
N GLN A 8 12.01 35.34 8.40
CA GLN A 8 12.76 34.15 8.88
C GLN A 8 12.02 33.43 10.00
N GLU A 9 11.38 34.15 10.91
CA GLU A 9 10.57 33.60 11.99
C GLU A 9 9.41 32.72 11.48
N ILE A 10 8.77 33.14 10.38
CA ILE A 10 7.69 32.35 9.74
C ILE A 10 8.25 31.05 9.15
N LYS A 11 9.41 31.10 8.50
CA LYS A 11 10.06 29.92 7.95
C LYS A 11 10.45 28.91 9.03
N ASP A 12 10.96 29.40 10.15
CA ASP A 12 11.34 28.57 11.30
C ASP A 12 10.11 27.95 11.95
N LEU A 13 9.00 28.69 12.05
CA LEU A 13 7.72 28.16 12.53
C LEU A 13 7.17 27.08 11.61
N ILE A 14 7.19 27.30 10.28
CA ILE A 14 6.78 26.32 9.28
C ILE A 14 7.60 25.04 9.44
N SER A 15 8.92 25.14 9.48
CA SER A 15 9.81 23.99 9.65
C SER A 15 9.55 23.24 10.96
N SER A 16 9.23 23.96 12.03
CA SER A 16 8.86 23.38 13.31
C SER A 16 7.51 22.61 13.25
N LEU A 17 6.52 23.15 12.53
CA LEU A 17 5.22 22.49 12.35
C LEU A 17 5.33 21.24 11.48
N GLU A 18 6.08 21.33 10.38
CA GLU A 18 6.35 20.18 9.49
C GLU A 18 7.10 19.05 10.24
N SER A 19 8.07 19.41 11.09
CA SER A 19 8.83 18.43 11.88
C SER A 19 7.99 17.74 12.96
N LYS A 20 6.88 18.34 13.39
CA LYS A 20 5.93 17.76 14.34
C LYS A 20 4.91 16.82 13.70
N GLY A 21 5.01 16.58 12.38
CA GLY A 21 4.14 15.66 11.66
C GLY A 21 2.84 16.29 11.13
N SER A 22 2.84 17.62 10.92
CA SER A 22 1.73 18.27 10.21
C SER A 22 1.72 17.81 8.76
N SER A 23 0.62 17.20 8.31
CA SER A 23 0.46 16.71 6.94
C SER A 23 0.26 17.82 5.94
N SER A 24 -0.43 18.91 6.33
CA SER A 24 -0.70 20.04 5.47
C SER A 24 -0.70 21.35 6.24
N LEU A 25 -0.17 22.40 5.62
CA LEU A 25 -0.20 23.76 6.13
C LEU A 25 -1.00 24.65 5.19
N ILE A 26 -2.03 25.33 5.73
CA ILE A 26 -2.82 26.31 5.01
C ILE A 26 -2.38 27.71 5.46
N TYR A 27 -1.96 28.53 4.52
CA TYR A 27 -1.51 29.89 4.78
C TYR A 27 -2.66 30.88 4.55
N LEU A 28 -3.00 31.64 5.57
CA LEU A 28 -3.97 32.72 5.47
C LEU A 28 -3.23 34.04 5.28
N ALA A 29 -3.43 34.68 4.15
CA ALA A 29 -2.85 36.00 3.88
C ALA A 29 -3.94 37.07 3.74
N ILE A 30 -3.73 38.21 4.36
CA ILE A 30 -4.59 39.41 4.27
C ILE A 30 -3.72 40.58 3.81
N ALA A 31 -4.14 41.26 2.74
CA ALA A 31 -3.43 42.40 2.17
C ALA A 31 -1.92 42.09 1.93
N LYS A 32 -1.61 40.94 1.34
CA LYS A 32 -0.24 40.44 1.05
C LYS A 32 0.65 40.19 2.28
N LYS A 33 0.07 40.16 3.48
CA LYS A 33 0.77 39.79 4.71
C LYS A 33 0.23 38.48 5.24
N LEU A 34 1.11 37.61 5.69
CA LEU A 34 0.69 36.38 6.36
C LEU A 34 -0.02 36.73 7.68
N ALA A 35 -1.31 36.41 7.78
CA ALA A 35 -2.14 36.66 8.93
C ALA A 35 -2.21 35.44 9.87
N GLY A 36 -2.00 34.24 9.34
CA GLY A 36 -2.02 33.01 10.13
C GLY A 36 -1.62 31.77 9.34
N ILE A 37 -1.32 30.70 10.08
CA ILE A 37 -1.05 29.37 9.54
C ILE A 37 -1.98 28.40 10.25
N ILE A 38 -2.72 27.61 9.47
CA ILE A 38 -3.54 26.52 9.97
C ILE A 38 -2.78 25.23 9.67
N SER A 39 -2.42 24.50 10.71
CA SER A 39 -1.77 23.21 10.61
C SER A 39 -2.82 22.11 10.69
N ILE A 40 -2.89 21.26 9.68
CA ILE A 40 -3.71 20.07 9.67
C ILE A 40 -2.82 18.92 10.13
N TYR A 41 -3.23 18.23 11.17
CA TYR A 41 -2.55 17.06 11.70
C TYR A 41 -3.39 15.82 11.40
N ASP A 42 -2.81 14.91 10.64
CA ASP A 42 -3.40 13.61 10.35
C ASP A 42 -2.50 12.54 10.98
N PRO A 43 -2.89 11.99 12.13
CA PRO A 43 -2.07 11.03 12.86
C PRO A 43 -1.98 9.71 12.10
N LEU A 44 -0.81 9.11 12.12
CA LEU A 44 -0.63 7.75 11.63
C LEU A 44 -1.50 6.78 12.43
N LYS A 45 -2.02 5.76 11.76
CA LYS A 45 -2.72 4.66 12.43
C LYS A 45 -1.77 4.01 13.43
N PRO A 46 -2.21 3.74 14.67
CA PRO A 46 -1.35 3.20 15.72
C PRO A 46 -0.63 1.91 15.32
N GLU A 47 -1.32 1.05 14.58
CA GLU A 47 -0.83 -0.24 14.11
C GLU A 47 0.12 -0.15 12.89
N ALA A 48 0.22 1.01 12.22
CA ALA A 48 0.91 1.10 10.93
C ALA A 48 2.36 0.62 10.97
N LYS A 49 3.09 0.93 12.03
CA LYS A 49 4.50 0.52 12.17
C LYS A 49 4.64 -0.99 12.37
N GLU A 50 3.76 -1.59 13.16
CA GLU A 50 3.75 -3.02 13.40
C GLU A 50 3.39 -3.79 12.13
N VAL A 51 2.34 -3.34 11.44
CA VAL A 51 1.91 -3.91 10.15
C VAL A 51 3.02 -3.87 9.10
N VAL A 52 3.76 -2.78 8.98
CA VAL A 52 4.90 -2.70 8.06
C VAL A 52 5.94 -3.77 8.36
N GLN A 53 6.22 -4.03 9.65
CA GLN A 53 7.15 -5.08 10.04
C GLN A 53 6.57 -6.48 9.74
N GLU A 54 5.32 -6.72 10.08
CA GLU A 54 4.65 -7.99 9.81
C GLU A 54 4.57 -8.31 8.32
N LEU A 55 4.34 -7.31 7.45
CA LEU A 55 4.36 -7.50 6.00
C LEU A 55 5.72 -8.04 5.52
N ARG A 56 6.83 -7.53 6.06
CA ARG A 56 8.16 -8.08 5.76
C ARG A 56 8.33 -9.50 6.26
N ASP A 57 7.88 -9.78 7.47
CA ASP A 57 7.99 -11.10 8.10
C ASP A 57 7.22 -12.18 7.32
N ILE A 58 6.13 -11.79 6.64
CA ILE A 58 5.34 -12.67 5.77
C ILE A 58 5.75 -12.63 4.29
N GLY A 59 6.92 -12.05 3.97
CA GLY A 59 7.58 -12.19 2.68
C GLY A 59 7.35 -11.07 1.67
N PHE A 60 7.00 -9.87 2.12
CA PHE A 60 7.09 -8.68 1.26
C PHE A 60 8.53 -8.14 1.28
N ASP A 61 9.17 -8.05 0.13
CA ASP A 61 10.55 -7.57 0.00
C ASP A 61 10.69 -6.09 0.31
N LYS A 62 9.68 -5.28 -0.05
CA LYS A 62 9.67 -3.83 0.15
C LYS A 62 8.27 -3.32 0.46
N VAL A 63 8.21 -2.33 1.38
CA VAL A 63 7.01 -1.54 1.66
C VAL A 63 7.32 -0.08 1.33
N ILE A 64 6.58 0.47 0.37
CA ILE A 64 6.84 1.78 -0.25
C ILE A 64 5.62 2.66 -0.06
N MET A 65 5.83 3.94 0.25
CA MET A 65 4.77 4.93 0.37
C MET A 65 4.74 5.87 -0.84
N LEU A 66 3.56 6.02 -1.44
CA LEU A 66 3.30 7.00 -2.50
C LEU A 66 2.33 8.06 -1.96
N THR A 67 2.77 9.30 -1.84
CA THR A 67 1.95 10.38 -1.28
C THR A 67 2.04 11.68 -2.08
N GLY A 68 0.94 12.43 -2.08
CA GLY A 68 0.92 13.80 -2.59
C GLY A 68 1.50 14.84 -1.62
N ASP A 69 1.83 14.43 -0.38
CA ASP A 69 2.36 15.33 0.65
C ASP A 69 3.74 15.86 0.33
N SER A 70 4.17 16.86 1.13
CA SER A 70 5.49 17.44 1.01
C SER A 70 6.62 16.43 1.27
N PRO A 71 7.80 16.57 0.61
CA PRO A 71 8.93 15.68 0.83
C PRO A 71 9.39 15.59 2.29
N ASN A 72 9.28 16.67 3.05
CA ASN A 72 9.67 16.70 4.47
C ASN A 72 8.72 15.84 5.32
N CYS A 73 7.40 15.96 5.10
CA CYS A 73 6.40 15.17 5.77
C CYS A 73 6.56 13.68 5.43
N ALA A 74 6.64 13.37 4.14
CA ALA A 74 6.81 12.01 3.65
C ALA A 74 8.06 11.33 4.23
N LYS A 75 9.18 12.05 4.27
CA LYS A 75 10.43 11.57 4.86
C LYS A 75 10.31 11.27 6.35
N ALA A 76 9.62 12.14 7.10
CA ALA A 76 9.39 11.93 8.53
C ALA A 76 8.55 10.67 8.79
N ILE A 77 7.46 10.49 8.03
CA ILE A 77 6.57 9.33 8.10
C ILE A 77 7.33 8.05 7.70
N ALA A 78 8.05 8.07 6.59
CA ALA A 78 8.82 6.92 6.11
C ALA A 78 9.85 6.46 7.16
N LYS A 79 10.52 7.40 7.83
CA LYS A 79 11.45 7.10 8.92
C LYS A 79 10.73 6.52 10.14
N GLN A 80 9.58 7.08 10.53
CA GLN A 80 8.81 6.62 11.68
C GLN A 80 8.29 5.20 11.50
N LEU A 81 7.80 4.87 10.30
CA LEU A 81 7.29 3.56 9.91
C LEU A 81 8.39 2.59 9.47
N ASN A 82 9.64 3.07 9.34
CA ASN A 82 10.76 2.29 8.82
C ASN A 82 10.49 1.72 7.41
N LEU A 83 9.94 2.54 6.51
CA LEU A 83 9.68 2.14 5.14
C LEU A 83 10.97 1.98 4.32
N ASP A 84 10.91 1.15 3.27
CA ASP A 84 12.06 0.88 2.41
C ASP A 84 12.29 2.00 1.39
N ASP A 85 11.21 2.63 0.91
CA ASP A 85 11.27 3.80 0.02
C ASP A 85 9.99 4.63 0.17
N PHE A 86 10.04 5.86 -0.34
CA PHE A 86 8.86 6.71 -0.45
C PHE A 86 8.97 7.66 -1.64
N ARG A 87 7.83 8.05 -2.20
CA ARG A 87 7.70 9.08 -3.22
C ARG A 87 6.73 10.14 -2.72
N ALA A 88 7.17 11.39 -2.72
CA ALA A 88 6.43 12.54 -2.22
C ALA A 88 6.05 13.49 -3.35
N GLY A 89 4.98 14.25 -3.17
CA GLY A 89 4.47 15.19 -4.18
C GLY A 89 4.01 14.51 -5.47
N VAL A 90 3.57 13.25 -5.37
CA VAL A 90 3.25 12.41 -6.54
C VAL A 90 1.82 12.67 -6.99
N LEU A 91 1.63 12.99 -8.26
CA LEU A 91 0.31 13.09 -8.87
C LEU A 91 -0.28 11.68 -9.12
N PRO A 92 -1.61 11.56 -9.28
CA PRO A 92 -2.26 10.27 -9.53
C PRO A 92 -1.65 9.49 -10.71
N GLU A 93 -1.34 10.16 -11.80
CA GLU A 93 -0.75 9.58 -13.01
C GLU A 93 0.70 9.10 -12.78
N ASP A 94 1.45 9.84 -11.96
CA ASP A 94 2.82 9.46 -11.61
C ASP A 94 2.86 8.23 -10.71
N LYS A 95 1.86 8.08 -9.82
CA LYS A 95 1.70 6.85 -9.01
C LYS A 95 1.54 5.63 -9.91
N ALA A 96 0.68 5.70 -10.92
CA ALA A 96 0.45 4.62 -11.88
C ALA A 96 1.72 4.30 -12.67
N SER A 97 2.41 5.32 -13.17
CA SER A 97 3.67 5.18 -13.91
C SER A 97 4.77 4.52 -13.06
N TYR A 98 4.82 4.86 -11.78
CA TYR A 98 5.77 4.24 -10.85
C TYR A 98 5.48 2.76 -10.63
N ILE A 99 4.21 2.37 -10.44
CA ILE A 99 3.81 0.97 -10.34
C ILE A 99 4.19 0.22 -11.62
N GLU A 100 3.91 0.79 -12.79
CA GLU A 100 4.28 0.19 -14.07
C GLU A 100 5.80 -0.05 -14.17
N SER A 101 6.62 0.89 -13.69
CA SER A 101 8.08 0.74 -13.68
C SER A 101 8.53 -0.43 -12.81
N LEU A 102 7.95 -0.57 -11.60
CA LEU A 102 8.25 -1.70 -10.71
C LEU A 102 7.89 -3.05 -11.35
N LYS A 103 6.75 -3.12 -12.04
CA LYS A 103 6.33 -4.34 -12.77
C LYS A 103 7.28 -4.67 -13.92
N LYS A 104 7.75 -3.66 -14.67
CA LYS A 104 8.76 -3.85 -15.73
C LYS A 104 10.10 -4.36 -15.20
N GLU A 105 10.43 -4.05 -13.96
CA GLU A 105 11.59 -4.60 -13.24
C GLU A 105 11.39 -6.05 -12.77
N GLY A 106 10.19 -6.63 -12.98
CA GLY A 106 9.87 -8.01 -12.62
C GLY A 106 9.29 -8.16 -11.20
N ASN A 107 8.92 -7.06 -10.55
CA ASN A 107 8.28 -7.12 -9.24
C ASN A 107 6.77 -7.41 -9.38
N THR A 108 6.21 -8.14 -8.41
CA THR A 108 4.76 -8.26 -8.20
C THR A 108 4.34 -7.16 -7.23
N VAL A 109 3.44 -6.30 -7.66
CA VAL A 109 3.05 -5.09 -6.92
C VAL A 109 1.65 -5.23 -6.35
N VAL A 110 1.55 -5.09 -5.04
CA VAL A 110 0.27 -4.91 -4.31
C VAL A 110 0.10 -3.43 -4.01
N MET A 111 -1.00 -2.84 -4.48
CA MET A 111 -1.34 -1.44 -4.19
C MET A 111 -2.49 -1.39 -3.20
N VAL A 112 -2.31 -0.59 -2.14
CA VAL A 112 -3.36 -0.26 -1.18
C VAL A 112 -3.70 1.21 -1.33
N GLY A 113 -4.96 1.53 -1.55
CA GLY A 113 -5.42 2.91 -1.73
C GLY A 113 -6.85 3.10 -1.22
N ASP A 114 -7.21 4.34 -0.92
CA ASP A 114 -8.52 4.70 -0.34
C ASP A 114 -9.27 5.79 -1.12
N GLY A 115 -8.60 6.46 -2.04
CA GLY A 115 -9.13 7.62 -2.72
C GLY A 115 -9.34 7.46 -4.23
N ILE A 116 -10.12 8.38 -4.79
CA ILE A 116 -10.29 8.52 -6.24
C ILE A 116 -8.92 8.77 -6.92
N ASN A 117 -8.03 9.48 -6.23
CA ASN A 117 -6.70 9.81 -6.72
C ASN A 117 -5.77 8.58 -6.86
N ASP A 118 -6.10 7.47 -6.21
CA ASP A 118 -5.34 6.22 -6.29
C ASP A 118 -5.87 5.28 -7.38
N THR A 119 -7.01 5.59 -7.98
CA THR A 119 -7.67 4.81 -9.03
C THR A 119 -6.73 4.39 -10.18
N PRO A 120 -5.93 5.28 -10.78
CA PRO A 120 -5.00 4.87 -11.84
C PRO A 120 -3.94 3.89 -11.32
N ALA A 121 -3.44 4.09 -10.11
CA ALA A 121 -2.44 3.23 -9.47
C ALA A 121 -3.02 1.85 -9.10
N LEU A 122 -4.24 1.81 -8.54
CA LEU A 122 -4.95 0.56 -8.25
C LEU A 122 -5.13 -0.29 -9.51
N SER A 123 -5.54 0.33 -10.62
CA SER A 123 -5.75 -0.37 -11.90
C SER A 123 -4.46 -0.91 -12.52
N MET A 124 -3.30 -0.36 -12.19
CA MET A 124 -2.01 -0.80 -12.73
C MET A 124 -1.32 -1.87 -11.91
N ALA A 125 -1.70 -2.06 -10.66
CA ALA A 125 -1.13 -3.04 -9.76
C ALA A 125 -1.44 -4.49 -10.20
N ASP A 126 -0.69 -5.47 -9.70
CA ASP A 126 -1.00 -6.89 -9.88
C ASP A 126 -2.10 -7.35 -8.93
N VAL A 127 -2.17 -6.72 -7.76
CA VAL A 127 -3.26 -6.87 -6.79
C VAL A 127 -3.57 -5.49 -6.22
N SER A 128 -4.83 -5.10 -6.27
CA SER A 128 -5.33 -3.84 -5.73
C SER A 128 -6.24 -4.08 -4.53
N ILE A 129 -6.01 -3.33 -3.45
CA ILE A 129 -6.75 -3.44 -2.19
C ILE A 129 -7.32 -2.07 -1.83
N SER A 130 -8.62 -2.00 -1.55
CA SER A 130 -9.27 -0.83 -0.98
C SER A 130 -9.69 -1.09 0.47
N LEU A 131 -9.66 -0.03 1.29
CA LEU A 131 -10.16 -0.07 2.67
C LEU A 131 -11.67 0.21 2.70
N GLN A 132 -12.31 -0.04 3.85
CA GLN A 132 -13.76 0.16 4.01
C GLN A 132 -14.23 1.58 3.71
N ASP A 133 -13.50 2.59 4.18
CA ASP A 133 -13.86 4.02 3.98
C ASP A 133 -13.35 4.58 2.65
N SER A 134 -12.86 3.73 1.75
CA SER A 134 -12.46 4.14 0.40
C SER A 134 -13.64 4.68 -0.39
N SER A 135 -13.35 5.53 -1.36
CA SER A 135 -14.36 6.01 -2.31
C SER A 135 -15.03 4.84 -3.05
N ASP A 136 -16.30 5.03 -3.44
CA ASP A 136 -17.04 3.99 -4.19
C ASP A 136 -16.30 3.57 -5.46
N ILE A 137 -15.65 4.51 -6.15
CA ILE A 137 -14.86 4.24 -7.35
C ILE A 137 -13.63 3.37 -7.02
N ALA A 138 -12.90 3.67 -5.94
CA ALA A 138 -11.75 2.88 -5.53
C ALA A 138 -12.16 1.45 -5.12
N ARG A 139 -13.32 1.32 -4.46
CA ARG A 139 -13.88 0.01 -4.06
C ARG A 139 -14.35 -0.82 -5.25
N GLU A 140 -14.90 -0.19 -6.29
CA GLU A 140 -15.34 -0.88 -7.50
C GLU A 140 -14.18 -1.36 -8.36
N LEU A 141 -13.06 -0.64 -8.36
CA LEU A 141 -11.88 -0.96 -9.17
C LEU A 141 -10.86 -1.86 -8.46
N ALA A 142 -10.93 -1.97 -7.15
CA ALA A 142 -10.03 -2.83 -6.41
C ALA A 142 -10.40 -4.30 -6.56
N ASP A 143 -9.41 -5.17 -6.72
CA ASP A 143 -9.60 -6.62 -6.72
C ASP A 143 -10.14 -7.12 -5.38
N ILE A 144 -9.77 -6.44 -4.30
CA ILE A 144 -10.14 -6.80 -2.92
C ILE A 144 -10.57 -5.56 -2.17
N THR A 145 -11.76 -5.61 -1.57
CA THR A 145 -12.24 -4.58 -0.64
C THR A 145 -12.27 -5.13 0.77
N LEU A 146 -11.53 -4.51 1.67
CA LEU A 146 -11.55 -4.88 3.09
C LEU A 146 -12.81 -4.33 3.75
N VAL A 147 -13.36 -5.10 4.69
CA VAL A 147 -14.58 -4.73 5.43
C VAL A 147 -14.29 -3.88 6.66
N SER A 148 -13.03 -3.54 6.89
CA SER A 148 -12.57 -2.68 7.98
C SER A 148 -11.53 -1.69 7.48
N ASN A 149 -11.20 -0.72 8.35
CA ASN A 149 -10.13 0.24 8.10
C ASN A 149 -8.82 -0.13 8.80
N SER A 150 -8.73 -1.33 9.36
CA SER A 150 -7.52 -1.81 10.01
C SER A 150 -6.51 -2.30 8.97
N LEU A 151 -5.27 -1.83 9.09
CA LEU A 151 -4.17 -2.31 8.26
C LEU A 151 -3.79 -3.77 8.57
N ASN A 152 -4.13 -4.28 9.76
CA ASN A 152 -3.91 -5.68 10.13
C ASN A 152 -4.65 -6.67 9.21
N ASP A 153 -5.75 -6.23 8.59
CA ASP A 153 -6.50 -7.08 7.68
C ASP A 153 -5.72 -7.40 6.39
N ILE A 154 -4.75 -6.55 6.01
CA ILE A 154 -3.85 -6.82 4.89
C ILE A 154 -2.93 -8.00 5.22
N VAL A 155 -2.40 -8.03 6.45
CA VAL A 155 -1.59 -9.15 6.95
C VAL A 155 -2.42 -10.43 7.02
N ALA A 156 -3.62 -10.35 7.60
CA ALA A 156 -4.55 -11.48 7.68
C ALA A 156 -4.90 -12.03 6.29
N LEU A 157 -5.19 -11.16 5.33
CA LEU A 157 -5.45 -11.53 3.93
C LEU A 157 -4.29 -12.32 3.33
N ARG A 158 -3.05 -11.86 3.52
CA ARG A 158 -1.85 -12.55 3.03
C ARG A 158 -1.70 -13.93 3.67
N MET A 159 -1.89 -14.03 4.98
CA MET A 159 -1.81 -15.31 5.70
C MET A 159 -2.87 -16.32 5.23
N ILE A 160 -4.11 -15.84 5.02
CA ILE A 160 -5.22 -16.68 4.49
C ILE A 160 -4.86 -17.17 3.09
N SER A 161 -4.37 -16.27 2.22
CA SER A 161 -3.94 -16.60 0.86
C SER A 161 -2.85 -17.68 0.86
N GLU A 162 -1.82 -17.56 1.68
CA GLU A 162 -0.77 -18.57 1.80
C GLU A 162 -1.31 -19.92 2.30
N GLY A 163 -2.17 -19.89 3.30
CA GLY A 163 -2.82 -21.11 3.81
C GLY A 163 -3.63 -21.81 2.72
N LEU A 164 -4.36 -21.05 1.91
CA LEU A 164 -5.12 -21.57 0.78
C LEU A 164 -4.21 -22.23 -0.26
N PHE A 165 -3.14 -21.55 -0.68
CA PHE A 165 -2.19 -22.09 -1.65
C PHE A 165 -1.50 -23.36 -1.15
N LYS A 166 -1.09 -23.41 0.12
CA LYS A 166 -0.51 -24.62 0.73
C LYS A 166 -1.51 -25.79 0.65
N ARG A 167 -2.80 -25.54 0.91
CA ARG A 167 -3.85 -26.55 0.82
C ARG A 167 -4.08 -27.04 -0.62
N ILE A 168 -4.17 -26.11 -1.57
CA ILE A 168 -4.30 -26.42 -3.00
C ILE A 168 -3.14 -27.30 -3.47
N HIS A 169 -1.90 -26.92 -3.17
CA HIS A 169 -0.73 -27.70 -3.57
C HIS A 169 -0.67 -29.08 -2.91
N SER A 170 -1.12 -29.19 -1.67
CA SER A 170 -1.21 -30.49 -0.99
C SER A 170 -2.23 -31.42 -1.64
N GLN A 171 -3.42 -30.90 -1.95
CA GLN A 171 -4.46 -31.66 -2.65
C GLN A 171 -4.03 -32.04 -4.06
N TYR A 172 -3.41 -31.12 -4.79
CA TYR A 172 -2.89 -31.40 -6.14
C TYR A 172 -1.85 -32.52 -6.12
N ARG A 173 -0.90 -32.50 -5.19
CA ARG A 173 0.10 -33.57 -5.04
C ARG A 173 -0.55 -34.92 -4.73
N LEU A 174 -1.56 -34.93 -3.87
CA LEU A 174 -2.32 -36.16 -3.54
C LEU A 174 -3.02 -36.73 -4.78
N ILE A 175 -3.74 -35.89 -5.54
CA ILE A 175 -4.47 -36.30 -6.76
C ILE A 175 -3.51 -36.83 -7.81
N VAL A 176 -2.43 -36.11 -8.10
CA VAL A 176 -1.42 -36.55 -9.08
C VAL A 176 -0.74 -37.84 -8.63
N GLY A 177 -0.39 -37.94 -7.35
CA GLY A 177 0.23 -39.15 -6.78
C GLY A 177 -0.68 -40.38 -6.85
N LEU A 178 -1.95 -40.25 -6.48
CA LEU A 178 -2.92 -41.34 -6.58
C LEU A 178 -3.16 -41.75 -8.05
N ASN A 179 -3.40 -40.79 -8.93
CA ASN A 179 -3.62 -41.08 -10.35
C ASN A 179 -2.41 -41.78 -11.00
N THR A 180 -1.22 -41.28 -10.71
CA THR A 180 0.02 -41.91 -11.20
C THR A 180 0.17 -43.34 -10.64
N SER A 181 -0.11 -43.52 -9.37
CA SER A 181 -0.06 -44.87 -8.73
C SER A 181 -1.03 -45.83 -9.40
N PHE A 182 -2.26 -45.42 -9.66
CA PHE A 182 -3.24 -46.26 -10.34
C PHE A 182 -2.84 -46.59 -11.77
N ILE A 183 -2.27 -45.63 -12.52
CA ILE A 183 -1.77 -45.90 -13.87
C ILE A 183 -0.62 -46.93 -13.84
N VAL A 184 0.31 -46.78 -12.91
CA VAL A 184 1.44 -47.70 -12.77
C VAL A 184 0.95 -49.10 -12.38
N LEU A 185 0.04 -49.21 -11.40
CA LEU A 185 -0.54 -50.50 -10.98
C LEU A 185 -1.32 -51.15 -12.10
N GLY A 186 -2.06 -50.40 -12.90
CA GLY A 186 -2.74 -50.88 -14.10
C GLY A 186 -1.78 -51.39 -15.18
N ALA A 187 -0.69 -50.62 -15.44
CA ALA A 187 0.33 -51.04 -16.41
C ALA A 187 1.11 -52.29 -15.97
N LEU A 188 1.25 -52.53 -14.67
CA LEU A 188 1.87 -53.74 -14.14
C LEU A 188 0.89 -54.92 -14.03
N GLY A 189 -0.37 -54.75 -14.47
CA GLY A 189 -1.37 -55.80 -14.42
C GLY A 189 -1.86 -56.16 -13.01
N LEU A 190 -1.57 -55.31 -12.01
CA LEU A 190 -1.95 -55.51 -10.61
C LEU A 190 -3.41 -55.07 -10.33
N LEU A 191 -4.01 -54.31 -11.24
CA LEU A 191 -5.41 -53.92 -11.19
C LEU A 191 -6.16 -54.67 -12.31
N THR A 192 -6.96 -55.65 -11.96
CA THR A 192 -7.86 -56.35 -12.90
C THR A 192 -9.15 -55.56 -13.02
N PRO A 193 -9.64 -55.25 -14.24
CA PRO A 193 -11.00 -54.75 -14.41
C PRO A 193 -12.00 -55.85 -14.00
N GLN A 194 -12.86 -55.55 -13.05
CA GLN A 194 -14.05 -56.33 -12.76
C GLN A 194 -15.16 -55.95 -13.72
#